data_dd1203740cf39cb1c8b011acc8f88409
#
_entry.id   dd1203740cf39cb1c8b011acc8f88409
#
_cell.length_a   1.000
_cell.length_b   1.000
_cell.length_c   1.000
_cell.angle_alpha   90.00
_cell.angle_beta   90.00
_cell.angle_gamma   90.00
#
_symmetry.space_group_name_H-M   'P 1'
#
loop_
_entity.id
_entity.type
_entity.pdbx_description
1 polymer ?
#
loop_
_entity_poly.entity_id
_entity_poly.type
_entity_poly.pdbx_seq_one_letter_code
_entity_poly.pdbx_strand_id
1 'polypeptide(L)'
;MAQQNTNGKRKSTIKKVWHYLKNYRFLLILSILMAALTVAGTLYVPILVGDAIDFIIKKGQVNFAAIAKILEKGATVILFTGITQWIMNICNNHITFHVTRDIRNEAMKKIEKLPLKYIDGHSYGDVVSRVIADVDQFADGLLMGFTQFFTGVVTILGTL
;
A
#
# COMPACT_ATOMS: atom_id res chain seq x y z
N MET A 1 11.59 -35.31 -3.21
CA MET A 1 11.56 -34.75 -4.58
C MET A 1 10.42 -33.73 -4.83
N ALA A 2 9.89 -33.04 -3.79
CA ALA A 2 8.73 -32.14 -3.94
C ALA A 2 9.08 -30.63 -3.93
N GLN A 3 10.33 -30.23 -3.68
CA GLN A 3 10.71 -28.81 -3.52
C GLN A 3 11.09 -28.08 -4.82
N GLN A 4 11.36 -28.78 -5.91
CA GLN A 4 11.83 -28.13 -7.15
C GLN A 4 10.72 -27.51 -8.00
N ASN A 5 9.44 -27.82 -7.76
CA ASN A 5 8.34 -27.37 -8.62
C ASN A 5 7.65 -26.08 -8.12
N THR A 6 7.94 -25.62 -6.90
CA THR A 6 7.34 -24.41 -6.31
C THR A 6 7.97 -23.12 -6.82
N ASN A 7 9.26 -23.11 -7.16
CA ASN A 7 9.95 -21.92 -7.66
C ASN A 7 9.52 -21.50 -9.07
N GLY A 8 9.21 -22.47 -9.94
CA GLY A 8 8.72 -22.20 -11.29
C GLY A 8 7.31 -21.59 -11.29
N LYS A 9 6.42 -22.08 -10.42
CA LYS A 9 5.05 -21.55 -10.26
C LYS A 9 5.05 -20.14 -9.63
N ARG A 10 5.90 -19.87 -8.64
CA ARG A 10 6.05 -18.54 -8.02
C ARG A 10 6.50 -17.49 -9.03
N LYS A 11 7.53 -17.77 -9.84
CA LYS A 11 8.02 -16.84 -10.89
C LYS A 11 6.94 -16.54 -11.93
N SER A 12 6.10 -17.50 -12.29
CA SER A 12 4.99 -17.33 -13.21
C SER A 12 3.90 -16.44 -12.62
N THR A 13 3.58 -16.59 -11.32
CA THR A 13 2.55 -15.79 -10.65
C THR A 13 2.99 -14.34 -10.50
N ILE A 14 4.22 -14.09 -10.06
CA ILE A 14 4.79 -12.73 -9.93
C ILE A 14 4.81 -12.03 -11.30
N LYS A 15 5.18 -12.74 -12.38
CA LYS A 15 5.20 -12.18 -13.73
C LYS A 15 3.79 -11.79 -14.23
N LYS A 16 2.76 -12.55 -13.84
CA LYS A 16 1.36 -12.24 -14.16
C LYS A 16 0.89 -11.01 -13.40
N VAL A 17 1.11 -10.94 -12.09
CA VAL A 17 0.78 -9.77 -11.27
C VAL A 17 1.48 -8.53 -11.80
N TRP A 18 2.76 -8.63 -12.15
CA TRP A 18 3.52 -7.54 -12.76
C TRP A 18 2.93 -7.08 -14.12
N HIS A 19 2.39 -8.01 -14.90
CA HIS A 19 1.74 -7.67 -16.16
C HIS A 19 0.47 -6.81 -15.95
N TYR A 20 -0.35 -7.12 -14.94
CA TYR A 20 -1.51 -6.30 -14.58
C TYR A 20 -1.10 -4.94 -14.02
N LEU A 21 -0.06 -4.90 -13.18
CA LEU A 21 0.47 -3.66 -12.62
C LEU A 21 1.08 -2.72 -13.66
N LYS A 22 1.61 -3.26 -14.76
CA LYS A 22 2.22 -2.46 -15.84
C LYS A 22 1.23 -1.46 -16.45
N ASN A 23 -0.05 -1.78 -16.48
CA ASN A 23 -1.08 -0.88 -17.01
C ASN A 23 -1.33 0.32 -16.08
N TYR A 24 -0.99 0.20 -14.78
CA TYR A 24 -1.20 1.23 -13.74
C TYR A 24 0.11 1.85 -13.25
N ARG A 25 1.18 1.78 -14.06
CA ARG A 25 2.52 2.28 -13.70
C ARG A 25 2.54 3.75 -13.28
N PHE A 26 1.69 4.59 -13.87
CA PHE A 26 1.59 6.01 -13.49
C PHE A 26 1.05 6.16 -12.05
N LEU A 27 0.00 5.42 -11.71
CA LEU A 27 -0.55 5.42 -10.34
C LEU A 27 0.43 4.82 -9.32
N LEU A 28 1.22 3.80 -9.72
CA LEU A 28 2.28 3.25 -8.88
C LEU A 28 3.38 4.28 -8.60
N ILE A 29 3.86 4.97 -9.62
CA ILE A 29 4.87 6.03 -9.46
C ILE A 29 4.33 7.15 -8.58
N LEU A 30 3.09 7.57 -8.80
CA LEU A 30 2.42 8.58 -7.97
C LEU A 30 2.29 8.12 -6.51
N SER A 31 1.90 6.87 -6.28
CA SER A 31 1.80 6.30 -4.93
C SER A 31 3.15 6.27 -4.22
N ILE A 32 4.24 5.88 -4.90
CA ILE A 32 5.59 5.88 -4.34
C ILE A 32 6.03 7.31 -4.00
N LEU A 33 5.75 8.27 -4.86
CA LEU A 33 6.08 9.68 -4.64
C LEU A 33 5.31 10.24 -3.43
N MET A 34 4.01 9.93 -3.32
CA MET A 34 3.22 10.32 -2.16
C MET A 34 3.69 9.63 -0.88
N ALA A 35 4.12 8.35 -0.95
CA ALA A 35 4.73 7.65 0.19
C ALA A 35 6.01 8.34 0.66
N ALA A 36 6.88 8.77 -0.25
CA ALA A 36 8.11 9.50 0.09
C ALA A 36 7.81 10.84 0.79
N LEU A 37 6.83 11.59 0.28
CA LEU A 37 6.40 12.84 0.90
C LEU A 37 5.78 12.61 2.29
N THR A 38 4.98 11.57 2.44
CA THR A 38 4.37 11.20 3.74
C THR A 38 5.45 10.85 4.77
N VAL A 39 6.44 10.03 4.38
CA VAL A 39 7.53 9.65 5.29
C VAL A 39 8.38 10.87 5.65
N ALA A 40 8.74 11.73 4.69
CA ALA A 40 9.48 12.96 4.95
C ALA A 40 8.75 13.85 5.96
N GLY A 41 7.42 14.05 5.79
CA GLY A 41 6.60 14.80 6.74
C GLY A 41 6.56 14.14 8.12
N THR A 42 6.40 12.83 8.18
CA THR A 42 6.35 12.08 9.46
C THR A 42 7.67 12.15 10.22
N LEU A 43 8.82 12.06 9.53
CA LEU A 43 10.16 12.16 10.14
C LEU A 43 10.49 13.60 10.57
N TYR A 44 9.86 14.60 9.96
CA TYR A 44 10.08 16.00 10.33
C TYR A 44 9.38 16.40 11.64
N VAL A 45 8.28 15.72 12.01
CA VAL A 45 7.52 16.02 13.24
C VAL A 45 8.37 15.89 14.51
N PRO A 46 9.14 14.80 14.75
CA PRO A 46 10.02 14.69 15.91
C PRO A 46 11.06 15.81 15.99
N ILE A 47 11.57 16.29 14.85
CA ILE A 47 12.52 17.41 14.80
C ILE A 47 11.87 18.69 15.31
N LEU A 48 10.64 18.98 14.85
CA LEU A 48 9.87 20.14 15.33
C LEU A 48 9.56 20.07 16.83
N VAL A 49 9.30 18.86 17.34
CA VAL A 49 9.10 18.65 18.78
C VAL A 49 10.39 18.93 19.55
N GLY A 50 11.54 18.49 19.05
CA GLY A 50 12.85 18.80 19.62
C GLY A 50 13.10 20.32 19.69
N ASP A 51 12.90 21.01 18.58
CA ASP A 51 13.03 22.47 18.51
C ASP A 51 12.09 23.18 19.51
N ALA A 52 10.85 22.69 19.66
CA ALA A 52 9.91 23.27 20.63
C ALA A 52 10.39 23.10 22.10
N ILE A 53 10.96 21.95 22.41
CA ILE A 53 11.52 21.69 23.76
C ILE A 53 12.71 22.59 24.05
N ASP A 54 13.59 22.85 23.10
CA ASP A 54 14.75 23.72 23.28
C ASP A 54 14.36 25.17 23.64
N PHE A 55 13.21 25.64 23.18
CA PHE A 55 12.69 26.96 23.53
C PHE A 55 12.07 27.02 24.94
N ILE A 56 11.75 25.87 25.54
CA ILE A 56 11.19 25.78 26.91
C ILE A 56 12.30 25.65 27.97
N ILE A 57 13.41 24.98 27.63
CA ILE A 57 14.50 24.64 28.59
C ILE A 57 15.33 25.86 28.99
N LYS A 58 15.34 26.95 28.26
CA LYS A 58 16.06 28.19 28.62
C LYS A 58 15.40 28.84 29.83
N LYS A 59 16.02 28.63 31.01
CA LYS A 59 15.57 29.16 32.33
C LYS A 59 15.18 30.65 32.22
N GLY A 60 13.91 30.92 32.48
CA GLY A 60 13.43 32.26 32.82
C GLY A 60 12.81 33.10 31.71
N GLN A 61 12.85 32.68 30.44
CA GLN A 61 12.18 33.36 29.35
C GLN A 61 11.55 32.38 28.38
N VAL A 62 10.35 31.94 28.68
CA VAL A 62 9.53 31.15 27.74
C VAL A 62 9.02 32.09 26.66
N ASN A 63 9.54 31.93 25.43
CA ASN A 63 9.09 32.74 24.31
C ASN A 63 7.84 32.09 23.67
N PHE A 64 6.68 32.43 24.18
CA PHE A 64 5.39 31.93 23.69
C PHE A 64 5.15 32.21 22.20
N ALA A 65 5.68 33.31 21.67
CA ALA A 65 5.56 33.65 20.26
C ALA A 65 6.38 32.69 19.36
N ALA A 66 7.56 32.27 19.83
CA ALA A 66 8.37 31.26 19.11
C ALA A 66 7.69 29.87 19.13
N ILE A 67 7.16 29.48 20.28
CA ILE A 67 6.43 28.20 20.44
C ILE A 67 5.18 28.19 19.54
N ALA A 68 4.42 29.29 19.49
CA ALA A 68 3.25 29.39 18.62
C ALA A 68 3.59 29.21 17.14
N LYS A 69 4.70 29.78 16.67
CA LYS A 69 5.17 29.60 15.30
C LYS A 69 5.58 28.16 15.00
N ILE A 70 6.20 27.46 15.97
CA ILE A 70 6.55 26.04 15.79
C ILE A 70 5.30 25.17 15.74
N LEU A 71 4.31 25.45 16.57
CA LEU A 71 3.01 24.76 16.55
C LEU A 71 2.27 24.99 15.23
N GLU A 72 2.27 26.22 14.70
CA GLU A 72 1.71 26.53 13.39
C GLU A 72 2.41 25.75 12.25
N LYS A 73 3.75 25.73 12.27
CA LYS A 73 4.53 24.89 11.36
C LYS A 73 4.18 23.42 11.50
N GLY A 74 4.13 22.90 12.71
CA GLY A 74 3.78 21.52 13.00
C GLY A 74 2.39 21.17 12.47
N ALA A 75 1.39 22.02 12.73
CA ALA A 75 0.04 21.82 12.20
C ALA A 75 0.01 21.79 10.67
N THR A 76 0.76 22.68 10.01
CA THR A 76 0.87 22.72 8.54
C THR A 76 1.50 21.43 7.99
N VAL A 77 2.58 20.94 8.60
CA VAL A 77 3.25 19.70 8.21
C VAL A 77 2.32 18.49 8.39
N ILE A 78 1.61 18.41 9.51
CA ILE A 78 0.67 17.32 9.78
C ILE A 78 -0.48 17.32 8.77
N LEU A 79 -1.06 18.49 8.47
CA LEU A 79 -2.11 18.60 7.46
C LEU A 79 -1.61 18.18 6.07
N PHE A 80 -0.45 18.65 5.67
CA PHE A 80 0.16 18.25 4.39
C PHE A 80 0.43 16.75 4.32
N THR A 81 0.99 16.18 5.39
CA THR A 81 1.24 14.72 5.50
C THR A 81 -0.07 13.93 5.43
N GLY A 82 -1.12 14.40 6.09
CA GLY A 82 -2.45 13.78 6.02
C GLY A 82 -3.03 13.78 4.61
N ILE A 83 -2.90 14.89 3.88
CA ILE A 83 -3.37 14.98 2.49
C ILE A 83 -2.58 14.04 1.57
N THR A 84 -1.25 14.00 1.68
CA THR A 84 -0.41 13.11 0.88
C THR A 84 -0.71 11.64 1.18
N GLN A 85 -0.92 11.28 2.43
CA GLN A 85 -1.34 9.94 2.85
C GLN A 85 -2.71 9.58 2.26
N TRP A 86 -3.66 10.48 2.27
CA TRP A 86 -4.99 10.27 1.70
C TRP A 86 -4.92 10.02 0.20
N ILE A 87 -4.17 10.85 -0.54
CA ILE A 87 -3.96 10.66 -1.99
C ILE A 87 -3.30 9.31 -2.27
N MET A 88 -2.27 8.93 -1.50
CA MET A 88 -1.60 7.63 -1.61
C MET A 88 -2.61 6.48 -1.45
N ASN A 89 -3.49 6.55 -0.44
CA ASN A 89 -4.50 5.52 -0.20
C ASN A 89 -5.51 5.42 -1.35
N ILE A 90 -5.93 6.56 -1.94
CA ILE A 90 -6.80 6.57 -3.13
C ILE A 90 -6.12 5.86 -4.29
N CYS A 91 -4.84 6.16 -4.57
CA CYS A 91 -4.07 5.51 -5.63
C CYS A 91 -3.96 3.99 -5.41
N ASN A 92 -3.62 3.57 -4.19
CA ASN A 92 -3.48 2.16 -3.83
C ASN A 92 -4.82 1.41 -3.95
N ASN A 93 -5.91 1.99 -3.47
CA ASN A 93 -7.26 1.43 -3.61
C ASN A 93 -7.65 1.27 -5.08
N HIS A 94 -7.39 2.29 -5.89
CA HIS A 94 -7.71 2.24 -7.32
C HIS A 94 -6.95 1.13 -8.05
N ILE A 95 -5.64 1.00 -7.79
CA ILE A 95 -4.81 -0.07 -8.35
C ILE A 95 -5.34 -1.44 -7.92
N THR A 96 -5.56 -1.64 -6.60
CA THR A 96 -6.02 -2.90 -6.05
C THR A 96 -7.38 -3.30 -6.63
N PHE A 97 -8.33 -2.37 -6.70
CA PHE A 97 -9.66 -2.63 -7.23
C PHE A 97 -9.62 -3.11 -8.69
N HIS A 98 -8.83 -2.44 -9.54
CA HIS A 98 -8.74 -2.81 -10.96
C HIS A 98 -8.00 -4.13 -11.17
N VAL A 99 -6.88 -4.35 -10.47
CA VAL A 99 -6.12 -5.61 -10.54
C VAL A 99 -6.98 -6.78 -10.07
N THR A 100 -7.70 -6.61 -8.96
CA THR A 100 -8.61 -7.63 -8.42
C THR A 100 -9.73 -7.96 -9.40
N ARG A 101 -10.35 -6.94 -9.99
CA ARG A 101 -11.39 -7.12 -11.02
C ARG A 101 -10.86 -7.93 -12.22
N ASP A 102 -9.67 -7.60 -12.70
CA ASP A 102 -9.09 -8.26 -13.87
C ASP A 102 -8.75 -9.73 -13.55
N ILE A 103 -8.22 -10.01 -12.34
CA ILE A 103 -7.95 -11.38 -11.88
C ILE A 103 -9.27 -12.16 -11.74
N ARG A 104 -10.32 -11.54 -11.15
CA ARG A 104 -11.63 -12.18 -11.01
C ARG A 104 -12.23 -12.54 -12.37
N ASN A 105 -12.17 -11.62 -13.33
CA ASN A 105 -12.65 -11.87 -14.68
C ASN A 105 -11.86 -12.98 -15.39
N GLU A 106 -10.53 -13.03 -15.22
CA GLU A 106 -9.72 -14.14 -15.78
C GLU A 106 -10.06 -15.48 -15.12
N ALA A 107 -10.27 -15.49 -13.80
CA ALA A 107 -10.63 -16.68 -13.07
C ALA A 107 -12.00 -17.24 -13.55
N MET A 108 -13.00 -16.36 -13.69
CA MET A 108 -14.32 -16.75 -14.18
C MET A 108 -14.26 -17.32 -15.60
N LYS A 109 -13.55 -16.66 -16.52
CA LYS A 109 -13.32 -17.17 -17.89
C LYS A 109 -12.63 -18.54 -17.91
N LYS A 110 -11.83 -18.86 -16.90
CA LYS A 110 -11.21 -20.19 -16.79
C LYS A 110 -12.19 -21.24 -16.25
N ILE A 111 -13.05 -20.86 -15.30
CA ILE A 111 -14.10 -21.75 -14.77
C ILE A 111 -15.07 -22.15 -15.91
N GLU A 112 -15.48 -21.18 -16.74
CA GLU A 112 -16.36 -21.44 -17.91
C GLU A 112 -15.75 -22.44 -18.93
N LYS A 113 -14.42 -22.54 -18.99
CA LYS A 113 -13.71 -23.47 -19.88
C LYS A 113 -13.39 -24.81 -19.25
N LEU A 114 -13.82 -25.06 -18.00
CA LEU A 114 -13.60 -26.37 -17.37
C LEU A 114 -14.45 -27.46 -18.05
N PRO A 115 -13.89 -28.68 -18.21
CA PRO A 115 -14.64 -29.82 -18.73
C PRO A 115 -15.84 -30.14 -17.81
N LEU A 116 -16.98 -30.47 -18.40
CA LEU A 116 -18.21 -30.89 -17.68
C LEU A 116 -17.94 -32.00 -16.64
N LYS A 117 -17.05 -32.94 -16.96
CA LYS A 117 -16.64 -34.02 -16.05
C LYS A 117 -16.04 -33.51 -14.73
N TYR A 118 -15.44 -32.33 -14.72
CA TYR A 118 -14.92 -31.71 -13.48
C TYR A 118 -16.04 -31.06 -12.66
N ILE A 119 -17.01 -30.49 -13.35
CA ILE A 119 -18.17 -29.82 -12.74
C ILE A 119 -19.13 -30.86 -12.12
N ASP A 120 -19.31 -32.02 -12.75
CA ASP A 120 -20.14 -33.09 -12.23
C ASP A 120 -19.65 -33.70 -10.91
N GLY A 121 -18.33 -33.60 -10.65
CA GLY A 121 -17.70 -34.08 -9.41
C GLY A 121 -17.56 -33.06 -8.29
N HIS A 122 -17.89 -31.77 -8.55
CA HIS A 122 -17.74 -30.68 -7.58
C HIS A 122 -18.94 -29.73 -7.67
N SER A 123 -19.42 -29.25 -6.52
CA SER A 123 -20.47 -28.23 -6.53
C SER A 123 -19.93 -26.97 -7.22
N TYR A 124 -20.58 -26.54 -8.31
CA TYR A 124 -20.23 -25.30 -9.02
C TYR A 124 -20.20 -24.10 -8.08
N GLY A 125 -21.15 -24.02 -7.13
CA GLY A 125 -21.22 -23.00 -6.11
C GLY A 125 -19.98 -22.97 -5.20
N ASP A 126 -19.46 -24.16 -4.82
CA ASP A 126 -18.25 -24.25 -3.99
C ASP A 126 -17.00 -23.76 -4.73
N VAL A 127 -16.87 -24.09 -6.02
CA VAL A 127 -15.73 -23.64 -6.84
C VAL A 127 -15.77 -22.13 -6.98
N VAL A 128 -16.93 -21.56 -7.30
CA VAL A 128 -17.10 -20.12 -7.49
C VAL A 128 -16.87 -19.35 -6.18
N SER A 129 -17.49 -19.80 -5.07
CA SER A 129 -17.34 -19.12 -3.78
C SER A 129 -15.91 -19.16 -3.26
N ARG A 130 -15.19 -20.27 -3.46
CA ARG A 130 -13.78 -20.38 -3.10
C ARG A 130 -12.90 -19.43 -3.94
N VAL A 131 -13.14 -19.35 -5.25
CA VAL A 131 -12.41 -18.42 -6.13
C VAL A 131 -12.68 -16.97 -5.73
N ILE A 132 -13.90 -16.61 -5.37
CA ILE A 132 -14.25 -15.27 -4.91
C ILE A 132 -13.49 -14.96 -3.61
N ALA A 133 -13.53 -15.85 -2.63
CA ALA A 133 -12.84 -15.67 -1.35
C ALA A 133 -11.32 -15.54 -1.51
N ASP A 134 -10.70 -16.39 -2.36
CA ASP A 134 -9.27 -16.35 -2.63
C ASP A 134 -8.85 -15.03 -3.31
N VAL A 135 -9.68 -14.51 -4.23
CA VAL A 135 -9.42 -13.24 -4.92
C VAL A 135 -9.59 -12.05 -3.96
N ASP A 136 -10.57 -12.09 -3.06
CA ASP A 136 -10.77 -11.05 -2.06
C ASP A 136 -9.62 -11.02 -1.04
N GLN A 137 -9.18 -12.18 -0.56
CA GLN A 137 -8.01 -12.29 0.31
C GLN A 137 -6.72 -11.79 -0.39
N PHE A 138 -6.58 -12.06 -1.68
CA PHE A 138 -5.48 -11.53 -2.48
C PHE A 138 -5.55 -10.00 -2.57
N ALA A 139 -6.75 -9.42 -2.77
CA ALA A 139 -6.97 -7.98 -2.83
C ALA A 139 -6.54 -7.28 -1.54
N ASP A 140 -6.97 -7.83 -0.39
CA ASP A 140 -6.62 -7.29 0.93
C ASP A 140 -5.11 -7.36 1.17
N GLY A 141 -4.48 -8.49 0.83
CA GLY A 141 -3.02 -8.66 0.91
C GLY A 141 -2.26 -7.68 0.00
N LEU A 142 -2.79 -7.38 -1.17
CA LEU A 142 -2.20 -6.46 -2.12
C LEU A 142 -2.29 -5.01 -1.63
N LEU A 143 -3.45 -4.62 -1.08
CA LEU A 143 -3.68 -3.29 -0.54
C LEU A 143 -2.79 -3.00 0.67
N MET A 144 -2.77 -3.93 1.64
CA MET A 144 -1.90 -3.83 2.81
C MET A 144 -0.42 -3.88 2.42
N GLY A 145 -0.06 -4.78 1.49
CA GLY A 145 1.30 -4.96 1.01
C GLY A 145 1.84 -3.69 0.34
N PHE A 146 1.08 -3.05 -0.52
CA PHE A 146 1.52 -1.80 -1.16
C PHE A 146 1.74 -0.69 -0.15
N THR A 147 0.78 -0.45 0.73
CA THR A 147 0.88 0.62 1.71
C THR A 147 2.07 0.39 2.65
N GLN A 148 2.20 -0.81 3.23
CA GLN A 148 3.26 -1.11 4.18
C GLN A 148 4.64 -1.25 3.54
N PHE A 149 4.71 -1.81 2.34
CA PHE A 149 5.99 -1.96 1.63
C PHE A 149 6.57 -0.61 1.23
N PHE A 150 5.76 0.27 0.61
CA PHE A 150 6.26 1.57 0.17
C PHE A 150 6.63 2.46 1.35
N THR A 151 5.75 2.58 2.35
CA THR A 151 6.07 3.37 3.54
C THR A 151 7.25 2.78 4.31
N GLY A 152 7.31 1.46 4.51
CA GLY A 152 8.39 0.80 5.23
C GLY A 152 9.76 0.96 4.56
N VAL A 153 9.85 0.74 3.24
CA VAL A 153 11.11 0.92 2.49
C VAL A 153 11.58 2.37 2.55
N VAL A 154 10.67 3.33 2.31
CA VAL A 154 11.03 4.75 2.34
C VAL A 154 11.41 5.20 3.75
N THR A 155 10.74 4.69 4.80
CA THR A 155 11.08 4.98 6.19
C THR A 155 12.50 4.48 6.53
N ILE A 156 12.82 3.23 6.16
CA ILE A 156 14.17 2.67 6.39
C ILE A 156 15.24 3.51 5.68
N LEU A 157 15.02 3.89 4.42
CA LEU A 157 15.95 4.70 3.65
C LEU A 157 16.05 6.14 4.16
N GLY A 158 15.01 6.69 4.76
CA GLY A 158 14.96 8.05 5.27
C GLY A 158 15.50 8.20 6.70
N THR A 159 15.62 7.07 7.45
CA THR A 159 16.15 7.05 8.82
C THR A 159 17.63 6.66 8.88
N LEU A 160 18.20 6.11 7.82
CA LEU A 160 19.63 5.82 7.66
C LEU A 160 20.39 7.06 7.16
#